data_e584a488b5fbba0d2d04ed19c5c7b891
#
_entry.id   e584a488b5fbba0d2d04ed19c5c7b891
#
_cell.length_a   1.000
_cell.length_b   1.000
_cell.length_c   1.000
_cell.angle_alpha   90.00
_cell.angle_beta   90.00
_cell.angle_gamma   90.00
#
_symmetry.space_group_name_H-M   'P 1'
#
loop_
_entity.id
_entity.type
_entity.pdbx_description
1 polymer ?
#
loop_
_entity_poly.entity_id
_entity_poly.type
_entity_poly.pdbx_seq_one_letter_code
_entity_poly.pdbx_strand_id
1 'polypeptide(L)'
;MVGQGGSNPVRIADFRLQISDCRPRKTACCVLYAVCCMLLACNDKPVCGPNPVLPSQVIDGFTLHESSSGKRLYTLEAQEAYVYDPVQRVDVTGLRVLFYDDAGGVHSTLVADEGSIYSKSEDLVARGHVVVRTSDSTTLSTDSLSWSNQGRLVRTDADLVIETPKGRIEGKGLVSDAGLNKIDILSPVQGTSDYDFETGK
;
A
#
# COMPACT_ATOMS: atom_id res chain seq x y z
N MET A 1 13.18 58.98 -23.76
CA MET A 1 13.97 58.16 -24.72
C MET A 1 13.23 56.82 -24.87
N VAL A 2 12.79 56.61 -26.07
CA VAL A 2 11.95 55.54 -26.56
C VAL A 2 12.81 54.32 -26.82
N GLY A 3 12.34 53.11 -26.40
CA GLY A 3 12.94 51.85 -26.77
C GLY A 3 11.83 50.81 -27.03
N GLN A 4 11.54 50.61 -28.30
CA GLN A 4 10.60 49.63 -28.83
C GLN A 4 11.25 48.25 -28.76
N GLY A 5 10.53 47.27 -28.22
CA GLY A 5 10.83 45.86 -28.26
C GLY A 5 9.90 45.10 -29.18
N GLY A 6 10.41 44.53 -30.24
CA GLY A 6 9.66 43.85 -31.30
C GLY A 6 9.10 42.51 -30.85
N SER A 7 7.85 42.33 -31.19
CA SER A 7 7.12 41.05 -31.15
C SER A 7 7.40 40.26 -32.43
N ASN A 8 7.94 39.03 -32.30
CA ASN A 8 8.08 38.10 -33.42
C ASN A 8 6.79 37.31 -33.58
N PRO A 9 6.16 37.30 -34.75
CA PRO A 9 5.02 36.42 -35.01
C PRO A 9 5.54 35.00 -35.41
N VAL A 10 4.99 34.00 -34.76
CA VAL A 10 5.16 32.58 -35.12
C VAL A 10 4.53 32.36 -36.49
N ARG A 11 5.34 31.97 -37.48
CA ARG A 11 4.88 31.57 -38.81
C ARG A 11 4.25 30.18 -38.73
N ILE A 12 2.95 30.12 -38.98
CA ILE A 12 2.23 28.90 -39.30
C ILE A 12 2.66 28.48 -40.73
N ALA A 13 3.34 27.34 -40.82
CA ALA A 13 3.71 26.75 -42.12
C ALA A 13 2.46 26.11 -42.72
N ASP A 14 1.98 26.71 -43.84
CA ASP A 14 0.97 26.12 -44.70
C ASP A 14 1.50 24.81 -45.32
N PHE A 15 1.00 23.68 -44.86
CA PHE A 15 1.24 22.39 -45.48
C PHE A 15 0.21 22.19 -46.63
N ARG A 16 0.53 22.67 -47.83
CA ARG A 16 -0.22 22.34 -49.04
C ARG A 16 0.06 20.88 -49.41
N LEU A 17 -0.93 20.04 -49.21
CA LEU A 17 -0.95 18.70 -49.81
C LEU A 17 -1.07 18.86 -51.32
N GLN A 18 0.00 18.52 -52.03
CA GLN A 18 0.04 18.42 -53.48
C GLN A 18 -0.55 17.03 -53.89
N ILE A 19 -1.81 17.04 -54.25
CA ILE A 19 -2.47 15.86 -54.85
C ILE A 19 -2.01 15.75 -56.27
N SER A 20 -1.06 14.85 -56.53
CA SER A 20 -0.64 14.49 -57.87
C SER A 20 -1.69 13.54 -58.47
N ASP A 21 -2.25 13.93 -59.61
CA ASP A 21 -3.17 13.16 -60.44
C ASP A 21 -2.62 11.76 -60.76
N CYS A 22 -3.24 10.75 -60.17
CA CYS A 22 -3.05 9.36 -60.60
C CYS A 22 -4.13 8.98 -61.60
N ARG A 23 -3.75 8.94 -62.91
CA ARG A 23 -4.61 8.43 -63.98
C ARG A 23 -4.98 6.96 -63.77
N PRO A 24 -6.23 6.55 -63.96
CA PRO A 24 -6.68 5.19 -63.72
C PRO A 24 -6.25 4.24 -64.84
N ARG A 25 -5.39 3.31 -64.53
CA ARG A 25 -5.20 2.12 -65.36
C ARG A 25 -5.21 0.86 -64.52
N LYS A 26 -6.25 0.04 -64.76
CA LYS A 26 -6.46 -1.33 -64.21
C LYS A 26 -7.21 -1.42 -62.90
N THR A 27 -8.51 -1.46 -63.03
CA THR A 27 -9.55 -1.58 -62.02
C THR A 27 -9.56 -2.89 -61.19
N ALA A 28 -8.66 -3.83 -61.43
CA ALA A 28 -8.63 -5.13 -60.73
C ALA A 28 -7.71 -5.13 -59.47
N CYS A 29 -6.71 -4.24 -59.40
CA CYS A 29 -5.74 -4.26 -58.30
C CYS A 29 -6.19 -3.43 -57.10
N CYS A 30 -7.01 -2.38 -57.33
CA CYS A 30 -7.49 -1.51 -56.23
C CYS A 30 -8.53 -2.18 -55.35
N VAL A 31 -9.35 -3.10 -55.89
CA VAL A 31 -10.37 -3.81 -55.10
C VAL A 31 -9.71 -4.82 -54.15
N LEU A 32 -8.67 -5.52 -54.61
CA LEU A 32 -7.91 -6.45 -53.75
C LEU A 32 -7.14 -5.73 -52.64
N TYR A 33 -6.60 -4.53 -52.92
CA TYR A 33 -5.89 -3.72 -51.92
C TYR A 33 -6.85 -3.13 -50.89
N ALA A 34 -8.04 -2.70 -51.30
CA ALA A 34 -9.07 -2.19 -50.37
C ALA A 34 -9.60 -3.29 -49.44
N VAL A 35 -9.78 -4.53 -49.94
CA VAL A 35 -10.21 -5.67 -49.10
C VAL A 35 -9.09 -6.09 -48.11
N CYS A 36 -7.82 -6.03 -48.55
CA CYS A 36 -6.69 -6.33 -47.68
C CYS A 36 -6.51 -5.28 -46.57
N CYS A 37 -6.74 -3.99 -46.83
CA CYS A 37 -6.72 -2.92 -45.80
C CYS A 37 -7.88 -3.01 -44.83
N MET A 38 -9.03 -3.55 -45.21
CA MET A 38 -10.15 -3.75 -44.28
C MET A 38 -9.93 -4.94 -43.33
N LEU A 39 -9.09 -5.92 -43.71
CA LEU A 39 -8.75 -7.05 -42.85
C LEU A 39 -7.60 -6.74 -41.86
N LEU A 40 -6.86 -5.64 -42.05
CA LEU A 40 -5.79 -5.19 -41.17
C LEU A 40 -6.23 -4.06 -40.21
N ALA A 41 -7.51 -3.72 -40.16
CA ALA A 41 -8.05 -2.91 -39.11
C ALA A 41 -8.05 -3.75 -37.81
N CYS A 42 -6.87 -3.95 -37.24
CA CYS A 42 -6.74 -4.36 -35.85
C CYS A 42 -7.52 -3.35 -35.01
N ASN A 43 -8.68 -3.79 -34.53
CA ASN A 43 -9.51 -3.05 -33.64
C ASN A 43 -8.89 -3.21 -32.23
N ASP A 44 -7.71 -2.66 -32.03
CA ASP A 44 -7.14 -2.44 -30.71
C ASP A 44 -8.03 -1.41 -30.02
N LYS A 45 -9.12 -1.91 -29.44
CA LYS A 45 -9.85 -1.14 -28.44
C LYS A 45 -8.83 -0.85 -27.34
N PRO A 46 -8.57 0.41 -27.00
CA PRO A 46 -7.78 0.70 -25.84
C PRO A 46 -8.46 -0.02 -24.67
N VAL A 47 -7.76 -0.98 -24.07
CA VAL A 47 -8.18 -1.59 -22.83
C VAL A 47 -8.09 -0.46 -21.82
N CYS A 48 -9.22 0.23 -21.56
CA CYS A 48 -9.38 1.10 -20.42
C CYS A 48 -9.28 0.18 -19.20
N GLY A 49 -8.06 -0.06 -18.73
CA GLY A 49 -7.83 -0.54 -17.37
C GLY A 49 -8.51 0.44 -16.40
N PRO A 50 -8.90 0.00 -15.21
CA PRO A 50 -9.43 0.91 -14.21
C PRO A 50 -8.43 2.07 -14.07
N ASN A 51 -8.93 3.31 -14.23
CA ASN A 51 -8.09 4.50 -14.09
C ASN A 51 -7.38 4.39 -12.74
N PRO A 52 -6.05 4.52 -12.68
CA PRO A 52 -5.35 4.52 -11.41
C PRO A 52 -5.93 5.64 -10.54
N VAL A 53 -6.41 5.30 -9.35
CA VAL A 53 -6.86 6.31 -8.40
C VAL A 53 -5.63 7.09 -7.98
N LEU A 54 -5.56 8.36 -8.36
CA LEU A 54 -4.47 9.25 -7.94
C LEU A 54 -4.72 9.77 -6.52
N PRO A 55 -3.68 9.97 -5.70
CA PRO A 55 -3.84 10.57 -4.40
C PRO A 55 -4.33 12.01 -4.52
N SER A 56 -5.26 12.41 -3.66
CA SER A 56 -5.74 13.79 -3.54
C SER A 56 -4.69 14.71 -2.92
N GLN A 57 -3.86 14.15 -2.03
CA GLN A 57 -2.80 14.85 -1.32
C GLN A 57 -1.62 13.92 -1.07
N VAL A 58 -0.41 14.51 -1.02
CA VAL A 58 0.82 13.86 -0.56
C VAL A 58 1.37 14.71 0.59
N ILE A 59 1.72 14.08 1.69
CA ILE A 59 2.17 14.73 2.92
C ILE A 59 3.50 14.12 3.33
N ASP A 60 4.53 14.94 3.47
CA ASP A 60 5.81 14.56 4.02
C ASP A 60 5.79 14.68 5.55
N GLY A 61 6.28 13.67 6.27
CA GLY A 61 6.34 13.70 7.72
C GLY A 61 4.95 13.62 8.38
N PHE A 62 4.19 12.55 8.08
CA PHE A 62 2.83 12.36 8.59
C PHE A 62 2.83 11.83 10.03
N THR A 63 1.97 12.40 10.89
CA THR A 63 1.73 11.91 12.25
C THR A 63 0.23 11.89 12.54
N LEU A 64 -0.27 10.76 13.04
CA LEU A 64 -1.65 10.56 13.46
C LEU A 64 -1.69 10.11 14.91
N HIS A 65 -2.57 10.73 15.71
CA HIS A 65 -2.84 10.34 17.09
C HIS A 65 -4.27 9.82 17.21
N GLU A 66 -4.42 8.57 17.61
CA GLU A 66 -5.72 7.99 17.89
C GLU A 66 -5.95 7.95 19.40
N SER A 67 -7.15 8.39 19.81
CA SER A 67 -7.53 8.46 21.24
C SER A 67 -8.99 8.05 21.42
N SER A 68 -9.28 7.33 22.50
CA SER A 68 -10.63 6.95 22.89
C SER A 68 -10.84 7.24 24.35
N SER A 69 -11.98 7.89 24.68
CA SER A 69 -12.34 8.25 26.07
C SER A 69 -11.25 9.03 26.82
N GLY A 70 -10.53 9.91 26.10
CA GLY A 70 -9.45 10.73 26.68
C GLY A 70 -8.13 10.02 26.88
N LYS A 71 -8.02 8.74 26.52
CA LYS A 71 -6.77 7.97 26.54
C LYS A 71 -6.22 7.81 25.14
N ARG A 72 -4.91 8.02 24.98
CA ARG A 72 -4.21 7.75 23.72
C ARG A 72 -4.13 6.25 23.51
N LEU A 73 -4.54 5.79 22.34
CA LEU A 73 -4.50 4.39 21.95
C LEU A 73 -3.23 4.05 21.19
N TYR A 74 -2.97 4.85 20.16
CA TYR A 74 -1.72 4.74 19.40
C TYR A 74 -1.31 6.09 18.81
N THR A 75 -0.03 6.18 18.50
CA THR A 75 0.54 7.21 17.62
C THR A 75 1.15 6.53 16.43
N LEU A 76 0.77 6.98 15.24
CA LEU A 76 1.32 6.53 13.98
C LEU A 76 2.19 7.65 13.41
N GLU A 77 3.41 7.31 13.02
CA GLU A 77 4.37 8.16 12.35
C GLU A 77 4.73 7.54 11.00
N ALA A 78 4.85 8.33 9.95
CA ALA A 78 5.23 7.88 8.63
C ALA A 78 6.11 8.90 7.93
N GLN A 79 6.96 8.45 7.01
CA GLN A 79 7.81 9.34 6.21
C GLN A 79 6.97 10.10 5.20
N GLU A 80 6.10 9.41 4.48
CA GLU A 80 5.19 10.00 3.50
C GLU A 80 3.78 9.40 3.67
N ALA A 81 2.76 10.20 3.36
CA ALA A 81 1.37 9.76 3.33
C ALA A 81 0.69 10.21 2.03
N TYR A 82 -0.04 9.30 1.42
CA TYR A 82 -0.80 9.46 0.19
C TYR A 82 -2.28 9.35 0.50
N VAL A 83 -3.00 10.46 0.46
CA VAL A 83 -4.42 10.53 0.82
C VAL A 83 -5.29 10.24 -0.40
N TYR A 84 -6.23 9.31 -0.28
CA TYR A 84 -7.18 8.92 -1.31
C TYR A 84 -8.61 9.14 -0.82
N ASP A 85 -9.10 10.40 -0.90
CA ASP A 85 -10.42 10.81 -0.43
C ASP A 85 -11.58 9.95 -1.00
N PRO A 86 -11.61 9.62 -2.30
CA PRO A 86 -12.73 8.86 -2.87
C PRO A 86 -12.92 7.48 -2.24
N VAL A 87 -11.84 6.87 -1.75
CA VAL A 87 -11.84 5.53 -1.12
C VAL A 87 -11.61 5.59 0.38
N GLN A 88 -11.52 6.79 0.95
CA GLN A 88 -11.32 7.04 2.39
C GLN A 88 -10.15 6.22 2.95
N ARG A 89 -9.01 6.27 2.25
CA ARG A 89 -7.78 5.55 2.60
C ARG A 89 -6.58 6.48 2.56
N VAL A 90 -5.68 6.27 3.49
CA VAL A 90 -4.35 6.90 3.51
C VAL A 90 -3.31 5.78 3.44
N ASP A 91 -2.51 5.77 2.38
CA ASP A 91 -1.36 4.87 2.27
C ASP A 91 -0.12 5.59 2.77
N VAL A 92 0.74 4.90 3.50
CA VAL A 92 1.92 5.49 4.13
C VAL A 92 3.17 4.66 3.86
N THR A 93 4.33 5.31 3.86
CA THR A 93 5.64 4.67 3.75
C THR A 93 6.49 4.96 4.99
N GLY A 94 7.39 4.03 5.35
CA GLY A 94 8.23 4.17 6.53
C GLY A 94 7.41 4.25 7.82
N LEU A 95 6.48 3.28 7.99
CA LEU A 95 5.50 3.24 9.06
C LEU A 95 6.13 2.89 10.40
N ARG A 96 5.77 3.66 11.44
CA ARG A 96 6.00 3.35 12.85
C ARG A 96 4.74 3.61 13.65
N VAL A 97 4.29 2.65 14.46
CA VAL A 97 3.13 2.79 15.35
C VAL A 97 3.56 2.50 16.78
N LEU A 98 3.22 3.41 17.67
CA LEU A 98 3.42 3.29 19.11
C LEU A 98 2.07 3.02 19.77
N PHE A 99 1.86 1.86 20.34
CA PHE A 99 0.65 1.52 21.11
C PHE A 99 0.87 1.81 22.59
N TYR A 100 -0.14 2.38 23.23
CA TYR A 100 -0.08 2.79 24.61
C TYR A 100 -0.95 1.90 25.49
N ASP A 101 -0.49 1.67 26.73
CA ASP A 101 -1.26 1.02 27.78
C ASP A 101 -2.23 2.01 28.46
N ASP A 102 -3.02 1.50 29.39
CA ASP A 102 -3.96 2.31 30.17
C ASP A 102 -3.30 3.38 31.07
N ALA A 103 -2.02 3.19 31.41
CA ALA A 103 -1.22 4.15 32.19
C ALA A 103 -0.58 5.24 31.30
N GLY A 104 -0.68 5.13 29.98
CA GLY A 104 -0.09 6.05 28.99
C GLY A 104 1.36 5.73 28.66
N GLY A 105 1.89 4.58 29.08
CA GLY A 105 3.20 4.07 28.68
C GLY A 105 3.17 3.42 27.31
N VAL A 106 4.29 3.44 26.58
CA VAL A 106 4.41 2.67 25.33
C VAL A 106 4.49 1.19 25.68
N HIS A 107 3.47 0.44 25.28
CA HIS A 107 3.36 -1.00 25.51
C HIS A 107 3.97 -1.82 24.38
N SER A 108 3.74 -1.41 23.14
CA SER A 108 4.37 -2.03 21.97
C SER A 108 4.67 -1.02 20.87
N THR A 109 5.64 -1.38 20.01
CA THR A 109 6.04 -0.60 18.84
C THR A 109 5.99 -1.50 17.61
N LEU A 110 5.28 -1.06 16.57
CA LEU A 110 5.27 -1.69 15.25
C LEU A 110 6.08 -0.84 14.29
N VAL A 111 6.89 -1.48 13.45
CA VAL A 111 7.54 -0.86 12.29
C VAL A 111 7.24 -1.69 11.05
N ALA A 112 7.12 -1.03 9.89
CA ALA A 112 6.88 -1.67 8.60
C ALA A 112 7.34 -0.74 7.46
N ASP A 113 7.53 -1.32 6.27
CA ASP A 113 7.88 -0.53 5.10
C ASP A 113 6.72 0.35 4.64
N GLU A 114 5.50 -0.21 4.66
CA GLU A 114 4.29 0.42 4.15
C GLU A 114 3.10 0.18 5.09
N GLY A 115 2.09 1.04 4.98
CA GLY A 115 0.83 0.87 5.67
C GLY A 115 -0.34 1.47 4.92
N SER A 116 -1.55 1.01 5.27
CA SER A 116 -2.82 1.59 4.80
C SER A 116 -3.73 1.82 5.99
N ILE A 117 -4.23 3.04 6.10
CA ILE A 117 -5.18 3.47 7.14
C ILE A 117 -6.54 3.65 6.46
N TYR A 118 -7.56 3.00 6.95
CA TYR A 118 -8.94 3.12 6.47
C TYR A 118 -9.69 4.11 7.36
N SER A 119 -9.87 5.35 6.90
CA SER A 119 -10.40 6.47 7.69
C SER A 119 -11.80 6.24 8.26
N LYS A 120 -12.60 5.35 7.65
CA LYS A 120 -13.97 5.05 8.11
C LYS A 120 -14.00 4.06 9.27
N SER A 121 -13.18 3.02 9.23
CA SER A 121 -13.14 1.96 10.26
C SER A 121 -12.02 2.17 11.27
N GLU A 122 -11.08 3.08 10.96
CA GLU A 122 -9.85 3.32 11.74
C GLU A 122 -8.97 2.06 11.85
N ASP A 123 -9.17 1.13 10.90
CA ASP A 123 -8.34 -0.05 10.79
C ASP A 123 -7.01 0.30 10.11
N LEU A 124 -5.96 -0.41 10.48
CA LEU A 124 -4.62 -0.28 9.93
C LEU A 124 -4.16 -1.60 9.33
N VAL A 125 -3.49 -1.54 8.18
CA VAL A 125 -2.78 -2.69 7.60
C VAL A 125 -1.33 -2.28 7.37
N ALA A 126 -0.40 -2.99 7.99
CA ALA A 126 1.05 -2.85 7.81
C ALA A 126 1.56 -3.94 6.87
N ARG A 127 2.52 -3.62 6.00
CA ARG A 127 3.12 -4.54 5.03
C ARG A 127 4.61 -4.27 4.87
N GLY A 128 5.34 -5.33 4.51
CA GLY A 128 6.78 -5.31 4.29
C GLY A 128 7.55 -5.24 5.60
N HIS A 129 8.34 -6.28 5.89
CA HIS A 129 9.22 -6.37 7.05
C HIS A 129 8.58 -5.92 8.36
N VAL A 130 7.32 -6.34 8.59
CA VAL A 130 6.58 -5.95 9.78
C VAL A 130 7.23 -6.55 11.02
N VAL A 131 7.61 -5.70 11.95
CA VAL A 131 8.18 -6.10 13.25
C VAL A 131 7.42 -5.39 14.36
N VAL A 132 6.86 -6.18 15.28
CA VAL A 132 6.27 -5.67 16.54
C VAL A 132 7.19 -6.02 17.69
N ARG A 133 7.52 -5.04 18.51
CA ARG A 133 8.29 -5.23 19.75
C ARG A 133 7.48 -4.75 20.93
N THR A 134 7.34 -5.59 21.93
CA THR A 134 6.65 -5.28 23.18
C THR A 134 7.63 -4.89 24.29
N SER A 135 7.12 -4.27 25.34
CA SER A 135 7.92 -3.85 26.50
C SER A 135 8.54 -4.99 27.29
N ASP A 136 8.00 -6.20 27.20
CA ASP A 136 8.52 -7.44 27.82
C ASP A 136 9.57 -8.17 26.97
N SER A 137 10.05 -7.53 25.87
CA SER A 137 11.04 -8.07 24.94
C SER A 137 10.51 -9.19 24.04
N THR A 138 9.21 -9.34 23.87
CA THR A 138 8.62 -10.17 22.83
C THR A 138 8.75 -9.47 21.47
N THR A 139 9.18 -10.17 20.44
CA THR A 139 9.28 -9.67 19.07
C THR A 139 8.47 -10.58 18.13
N LEU A 140 7.56 -10.00 17.37
CA LEU A 140 6.84 -10.65 16.28
C LEU A 140 7.39 -10.12 14.95
N SER A 141 7.75 -11.00 14.03
CA SER A 141 8.15 -10.67 12.66
C SER A 141 7.24 -11.37 11.67
N THR A 142 6.75 -10.65 10.66
CA THR A 142 5.85 -11.15 9.62
C THR A 142 5.88 -10.23 8.40
N ASP A 143 5.32 -10.66 7.26
CA ASP A 143 5.25 -9.81 6.05
C ASP A 143 4.06 -8.85 6.05
N SER A 144 3.00 -9.16 6.79
CA SER A 144 1.82 -8.30 6.89
C SER A 144 1.14 -8.45 8.23
N LEU A 145 0.53 -7.37 8.72
CA LEU A 145 -0.23 -7.35 9.97
C LEU A 145 -1.38 -6.35 9.85
N SER A 146 -2.58 -6.77 10.21
CA SER A 146 -3.75 -5.91 10.27
C SER A 146 -4.15 -5.64 11.71
N TRP A 147 -4.49 -4.38 12.01
CA TRP A 147 -5.10 -3.93 13.25
C TRP A 147 -6.56 -3.62 13.01
N SER A 148 -7.46 -4.19 13.81
CA SER A 148 -8.87 -3.83 13.84
C SER A 148 -9.14 -2.93 15.05
N ASN A 149 -9.58 -1.71 14.78
CA ASN A 149 -9.87 -0.74 15.84
C ASN A 149 -11.11 -1.16 16.65
N GLN A 150 -12.14 -1.68 15.98
CA GLN A 150 -13.34 -2.17 16.66
C GLN A 150 -13.07 -3.39 17.53
N GLY A 151 -12.30 -4.35 17.00
CA GLY A 151 -11.98 -5.60 17.70
C GLY A 151 -10.85 -5.48 18.69
N ARG A 152 -10.03 -4.42 18.61
CA ARG A 152 -8.78 -4.25 19.38
C ARG A 152 -7.82 -5.42 19.22
N LEU A 153 -7.78 -5.99 18.01
CA LEU A 153 -7.02 -7.19 17.69
C LEU A 153 -6.06 -6.93 16.54
N VAL A 154 -4.89 -7.54 16.62
CA VAL A 154 -3.98 -7.72 15.50
C VAL A 154 -4.18 -9.09 14.87
N ARG A 155 -4.06 -9.17 13.55
CA ARG A 155 -4.20 -10.40 12.78
C ARG A 155 -3.22 -10.44 11.63
N THR A 156 -2.68 -11.63 11.37
CA THR A 156 -1.99 -11.94 10.11
C THR A 156 -2.38 -13.33 9.64
N ASP A 157 -2.38 -13.55 8.32
CA ASP A 157 -2.51 -14.86 7.69
C ASP A 157 -1.16 -15.31 7.06
N ALA A 158 -0.12 -14.46 7.16
CA ALA A 158 1.22 -14.73 6.67
C ALA A 158 2.02 -15.64 7.62
N ASP A 159 3.18 -16.07 7.15
CA ASP A 159 4.16 -16.73 7.99
C ASP A 159 4.69 -15.73 9.03
N LEU A 160 5.01 -16.25 10.22
CA LEU A 160 5.43 -15.43 11.33
C LEU A 160 6.49 -16.10 12.19
N VAL A 161 7.27 -15.27 12.85
CA VAL A 161 8.24 -15.67 13.86
C VAL A 161 7.99 -14.85 15.12
N ILE A 162 7.86 -15.54 16.26
CA ILE A 162 7.77 -14.89 17.57
C ILE A 162 9.01 -15.28 18.35
N GLU A 163 9.74 -14.28 18.82
CA GLU A 163 10.89 -14.42 19.70
C GLU A 163 10.57 -13.83 21.05
N THR A 164 10.76 -14.61 22.08
CA THR A 164 10.61 -14.22 23.49
C THR A 164 11.92 -14.49 24.23
N PRO A 165 12.14 -13.93 25.42
CA PRO A 165 13.30 -14.30 26.25
C PRO A 165 13.39 -15.78 26.59
N LYS A 166 12.29 -16.54 26.39
CA LYS A 166 12.17 -17.95 26.78
C LYS A 166 12.16 -18.93 25.60
N GLY A 167 12.16 -18.43 24.35
CA GLY A 167 12.16 -19.30 23.19
C GLY A 167 11.69 -18.60 21.91
N ARG A 168 11.71 -19.36 20.82
CA ARG A 168 11.33 -18.95 19.48
C ARG A 168 10.22 -19.86 18.96
N ILE A 169 9.23 -19.27 18.35
CA ILE A 169 8.06 -19.94 17.76
C ILE A 169 7.96 -19.50 16.31
N GLU A 170 7.79 -20.45 15.41
CA GLU A 170 7.49 -20.21 13.99
C GLU A 170 6.12 -20.80 13.66
N GLY A 171 5.33 -20.09 12.89
CA GLY A 171 3.98 -20.52 12.54
C GLY A 171 3.41 -19.72 11.39
N LYS A 172 2.13 -19.94 11.11
CA LYS A 172 1.39 -19.23 10.09
C LYS A 172 0.03 -18.84 10.60
N GLY A 173 -0.33 -17.58 10.38
CA GLY A 173 -1.58 -17.02 10.87
C GLY A 173 -1.57 -16.76 12.38
N LEU A 174 -1.99 -15.55 12.78
CA LEU A 174 -2.02 -15.13 14.18
C LEU A 174 -3.23 -14.24 14.43
N VAL A 175 -3.80 -14.39 15.62
CA VAL A 175 -4.73 -13.41 16.21
C VAL A 175 -4.24 -13.12 17.63
N SER A 176 -4.13 -11.82 17.97
CA SER A 176 -3.65 -11.38 19.28
C SER A 176 -4.21 -10.00 19.64
N ASP A 177 -4.02 -9.57 20.88
CA ASP A 177 -4.13 -8.16 21.25
C ASP A 177 -2.88 -7.38 20.80
N ALA A 178 -2.93 -6.05 20.85
CA ALA A 178 -1.81 -5.19 20.42
C ALA A 178 -0.54 -5.37 21.29
N GLY A 179 -0.69 -5.91 22.48
CA GLY A 179 0.40 -6.18 23.41
C GLY A 179 1.02 -7.57 23.27
N LEU A 180 0.51 -8.40 22.37
CA LEU A 180 0.90 -9.79 22.23
C LEU A 180 0.79 -10.61 23.54
N ASN A 181 -0.11 -10.21 24.46
CA ASN A 181 -0.30 -10.91 25.73
C ASN A 181 -1.03 -12.24 25.56
N LYS A 182 -1.98 -12.26 24.61
CA LYS A 182 -2.72 -13.47 24.26
C LYS A 182 -2.55 -13.71 22.76
N ILE A 183 -1.83 -14.77 22.42
CA ILE A 183 -1.48 -15.13 21.05
C ILE A 183 -2.15 -16.45 20.68
N ASP A 184 -2.98 -16.44 19.65
CA ASP A 184 -3.58 -17.63 19.06
C ASP A 184 -2.97 -17.82 17.66
N ILE A 185 -2.17 -18.87 17.45
CA ILE A 185 -1.56 -19.22 16.15
C ILE A 185 -2.47 -20.21 15.44
N LEU A 186 -2.79 -19.90 14.16
CA LEU A 186 -3.85 -20.59 13.42
C LEU A 186 -3.39 -21.90 12.73
N SER A 187 -2.08 -22.13 12.55
CA SER A 187 -1.50 -23.30 11.89
C SER A 187 -0.47 -24.01 12.75
N PRO A 188 -0.08 -25.24 12.39
CA PRO A 188 0.90 -26.00 13.14
C PRO A 188 2.17 -25.19 13.42
N VAL A 189 2.59 -25.22 14.67
CA VAL A 189 3.71 -24.45 15.21
C VAL A 189 4.95 -25.34 15.29
N GLN A 190 6.10 -24.78 14.90
CA GLN A 190 7.42 -25.34 15.22
C GLN A 190 8.10 -24.36 16.17
N GLY A 191 8.71 -24.86 17.24
CA GLY A 191 9.37 -23.99 18.19
C GLY A 191 10.38 -24.71 19.05
N THR A 192 11.36 -23.94 19.56
CA THR A 192 12.29 -24.33 20.62
C THR A 192 11.91 -23.52 21.85
N SER A 193 11.80 -24.21 22.98
CA SER A 193 11.55 -23.57 24.27
C SER A 193 12.59 -24.09 25.28
N ASP A 194 13.15 -23.17 26.06
CA ASP A 194 14.03 -23.52 27.17
C ASP A 194 13.25 -23.99 28.43
N TYR A 195 11.98 -24.33 28.29
CA TYR A 195 11.21 -24.94 29.36
C TYR A 195 11.49 -26.43 29.45
N ASP A 196 12.16 -26.87 30.52
CA ASP A 196 12.07 -28.23 30.99
C ASP A 196 10.64 -28.50 31.47
N PHE A 197 9.88 -29.23 30.68
CA PHE A 197 8.62 -29.80 31.15
C PHE A 197 8.97 -30.87 32.19
N GLU A 198 8.94 -30.51 33.48
CA GLU A 198 8.88 -31.51 34.52
C GLU A 198 7.60 -32.33 34.28
N THR A 199 7.76 -33.51 33.67
CA THR A 199 6.72 -34.52 33.62
C THR A 199 6.48 -34.98 35.06
N GLY A 200 5.48 -34.35 35.71
CA GLY A 200 4.99 -34.79 37.04
C GLY A 200 4.62 -36.29 36.94
N LYS A 201 5.35 -37.07 37.72
CA LYS A 201 5.02 -38.46 38.01
C LYS A 201 3.90 -38.52 39.02
#